data_40d207c662e6e62c87d2ca4897f02324
#
_entry.id   40d207c662e6e62c87d2ca4897f02324
#
_cell.length_a   1.000
_cell.length_b   1.000
_cell.length_c   1.000
_cell.angle_alpha   90.00
_cell.angle_beta   90.00
_cell.angle_gamma   90.00
#
_symmetry.space_group_name_H-M   'P 1'
#
loop_
_entity.id
_entity.type
_entity.pdbx_description
1 polymer ?
#
loop_
_entity_poly.entity_id
_entity_poly.type
_entity_poly.pdbx_seq_one_letter_code
_entity_poly.pdbx_strand_id
1 'polypeptide(L)'
;SEKEIKEYFVLAQNSERRRAPKILHKKGDYLNKVFNFVLSDSYMHPHLHPGTEKIEKMYLIKGSFALLIFDSKGKITQSIILEEGKKEFIAVPAFTWHTYIMLSDEVIIYETMEGIYEIDTWKKMASWAPKENSLDAESYLEILKSKVEV
;
A
#
# COMPACT_ATOMS: atom_id res chain seq x y z
N SER A 1 7.28 -17.47 9.50
CA SER A 1 6.66 -18.42 10.45
C SER A 1 5.36 -17.86 11.01
N GLU A 2 4.48 -18.72 11.47
CA GLU A 2 3.20 -18.30 12.09
C GLU A 2 3.42 -17.38 13.29
N LYS A 3 4.44 -17.65 14.09
CA LYS A 3 4.80 -16.82 15.24
C LYS A 3 5.17 -15.42 14.82
N GLU A 4 6.01 -15.30 13.81
CA GLU A 4 6.46 -14.01 13.30
C GLU A 4 5.31 -13.21 12.69
N ILE A 5 4.42 -13.88 11.95
CA ILE A 5 3.22 -13.25 11.39
C ILE A 5 2.37 -12.63 12.49
N LYS A 6 2.12 -13.37 13.58
CA LYS A 6 1.35 -12.85 14.71
C LYS A 6 2.02 -11.64 15.36
N GLU A 7 3.34 -11.69 15.53
CA GLU A 7 4.11 -10.58 16.10
C GLU A 7 3.97 -9.31 15.27
N TYR A 8 4.05 -9.40 13.95
CA TYR A 8 3.91 -8.24 13.07
C TYR A 8 2.48 -7.70 13.04
N PHE A 9 1.46 -8.54 13.14
CA PHE A 9 0.08 -8.04 13.25
C PHE A 9 -0.18 -7.37 14.59
N VAL A 10 0.47 -7.80 15.67
CA VAL A 10 0.42 -7.08 16.95
C VAL A 10 1.07 -5.70 16.80
N LEU A 11 2.21 -5.61 16.12
CA LEU A 11 2.83 -4.31 15.82
C LEU A 11 1.89 -3.42 15.00
N ALA A 12 1.20 -3.99 14.01
CA ALA A 12 0.23 -3.25 13.20
C ALA A 12 -0.93 -2.72 14.05
N GLN A 13 -1.45 -3.53 14.96
CA GLN A 13 -2.53 -3.14 15.89
C GLN A 13 -2.12 -1.96 16.78
N ASN A 14 -0.86 -1.87 17.16
CA ASN A 14 -0.32 -0.81 18.00
C ASN A 14 0.24 0.38 17.21
N SER A 15 0.19 0.33 15.89
CA SER A 15 0.65 1.40 15.01
C SER A 15 -0.50 2.36 14.70
N GLU A 16 -0.22 3.66 14.70
CA GLU A 16 -1.18 4.67 14.24
C GLU A 16 -1.54 4.46 12.77
N ARG A 17 -0.62 3.92 11.99
CA ARG A 17 -0.83 3.64 10.56
C ARG A 17 -1.63 2.36 10.33
N ARG A 18 -1.86 1.56 11.36
CA ARG A 18 -2.57 0.28 11.31
C ARG A 18 -1.93 -0.70 10.33
N ARG A 19 -0.61 -0.60 10.17
CA ARG A 19 0.21 -1.52 9.38
C ARG A 19 1.64 -1.54 9.93
N ALA A 20 2.34 -2.63 9.68
CA ALA A 20 3.72 -2.80 10.13
C ALA A 20 4.57 -3.38 8.99
N PRO A 21 5.72 -2.76 8.67
CA PRO A 21 6.64 -3.28 7.65
C PRO A 21 7.68 -4.21 8.25
N LYS A 22 8.02 -5.27 7.53
CA LYS A 22 9.23 -6.04 7.76
C LYS A 22 10.18 -5.75 6.60
N ILE A 23 11.18 -4.92 6.86
CA ILE A 23 12.14 -4.46 5.86
C ILE A 23 13.23 -5.52 5.69
N LEU A 24 13.44 -5.99 4.46
CA LEU A 24 14.44 -7.02 4.15
C LEU A 24 15.72 -6.45 3.53
N HIS A 25 15.64 -5.25 2.95
CA HIS A 25 16.80 -4.59 2.35
C HIS A 25 17.58 -3.78 3.39
N LYS A 26 18.84 -3.49 3.07
CA LYS A 26 19.68 -2.61 3.88
C LYS A 26 19.64 -1.19 3.32
N LYS A 27 19.93 -0.22 4.18
CA LYS A 27 20.04 1.18 3.75
C LYS A 27 21.08 1.29 2.62
N GLY A 28 20.69 1.93 1.53
CA GLY A 28 21.55 2.09 0.36
C GLY A 28 21.41 1.00 -0.69
N ASP A 29 20.69 -0.08 -0.42
CA ASP A 29 20.43 -1.10 -1.43
C ASP A 29 19.59 -0.53 -2.57
N TYR A 30 19.90 -0.94 -3.81
CA TYR A 30 19.15 -0.52 -4.98
C TYR A 30 17.78 -1.22 -5.07
N LEU A 31 17.70 -2.49 -4.67
CA LEU A 31 16.44 -3.23 -4.63
C LEU A 31 15.88 -3.19 -3.21
N ASN A 32 14.74 -2.52 -3.07
CA ASN A 32 14.01 -2.43 -1.81
C ASN A 32 13.01 -3.58 -1.72
N LYS A 33 13.00 -4.28 -0.58
CA LYS A 33 12.15 -5.45 -0.36
C LYS A 33 11.50 -5.35 1.02
N VAL A 34 10.18 -5.40 1.05
CA VAL A 34 9.41 -5.22 2.29
C VAL A 34 8.21 -6.15 2.31
N PHE A 35 7.97 -6.81 3.45
CA PHE A 35 6.66 -7.38 3.76
C PHE A 35 5.86 -6.35 4.52
N ASN A 36 4.64 -6.06 4.09
CA ASN A 36 3.71 -5.20 4.80
C ASN A 36 2.58 -6.03 5.39
N PHE A 37 2.37 -5.87 6.70
CA PHE A 37 1.29 -6.50 7.45
C PHE A 37 0.24 -5.42 7.70
N VAL A 38 -0.91 -5.53 7.04
CA VAL A 38 -1.87 -4.42 6.94
C VAL A 38 -3.23 -4.83 7.47
N LEU A 39 -3.79 -3.99 8.34
CA LEU A 39 -5.13 -4.20 8.89
C LEU A 39 -6.17 -3.50 8.02
N SER A 40 -7.43 -3.95 8.11
CA SER A 40 -8.51 -3.47 7.23
C SER A 40 -8.82 -1.99 7.34
N ASP A 41 -8.49 -1.36 8.46
CA ASP A 41 -8.71 0.07 8.70
C ASP A 41 -7.48 0.93 8.43
N SER A 42 -6.43 0.36 7.85
CA SER A 42 -5.23 1.12 7.46
C SER A 42 -5.55 2.01 6.26
N TYR A 43 -5.28 3.31 6.41
CA TYR A 43 -5.39 4.26 5.32
C TYR A 43 -4.00 4.67 4.85
N MET A 44 -3.69 4.43 3.59
CA MET A 44 -2.46 4.91 2.98
C MET A 44 -2.76 6.11 2.09
N HIS A 45 -2.14 7.24 2.39
CA HIS A 45 -2.29 8.46 1.60
C HIS A 45 -1.95 8.15 0.12
N PRO A 46 -2.87 8.41 -0.83
CA PRO A 46 -2.57 8.25 -2.26
C PRO A 46 -1.31 8.99 -2.66
N HIS A 47 -0.47 8.33 -3.42
CA HIS A 47 0.85 8.85 -3.78
C HIS A 47 1.32 8.28 -5.12
N LEU A 48 2.41 8.85 -5.65
CA LEU A 48 3.13 8.28 -6.76
C LEU A 48 4.62 8.20 -6.43
N HIS A 49 5.35 7.34 -7.12
CA HIS A 49 6.79 7.23 -7.00
C HIS A 49 7.43 7.92 -8.22
N PRO A 50 8.12 9.07 -8.02
CA PRO A 50 8.74 9.82 -9.13
C PRO A 50 10.13 9.27 -9.44
N GLY A 51 10.21 8.47 -10.49
CA GLY A 51 11.46 7.87 -10.96
C GLY A 51 11.14 6.73 -11.90
N THR A 52 11.73 6.71 -13.08
CA THR A 52 11.43 5.72 -14.12
C THR A 52 11.70 4.28 -13.67
N GLU A 53 12.66 4.07 -12.75
CA GLU A 53 13.01 2.78 -12.17
C GLU A 53 12.04 2.34 -11.08
N LYS A 54 11.23 3.25 -10.54
CA LYS A 54 10.39 3.01 -9.36
C LYS A 54 9.05 2.35 -9.75
N ILE A 55 9.15 1.18 -10.32
CA ILE A 55 7.98 0.32 -10.58
C ILE A 55 7.77 -0.52 -9.32
N GLU A 56 6.61 -0.35 -8.67
CA GLU A 56 6.27 -1.09 -7.47
C GLU A 56 5.64 -2.43 -7.83
N LYS A 57 6.27 -3.50 -7.42
CA LYS A 57 5.72 -4.85 -7.60
C LYS A 57 5.14 -5.33 -6.29
N MET A 58 3.87 -5.70 -6.32
CA MET A 58 3.13 -6.14 -5.15
C MET A 58 2.69 -7.59 -5.32
N TYR A 59 3.06 -8.43 -4.37
CA TYR A 59 2.71 -9.85 -4.34
C TYR A 59 1.81 -10.10 -3.12
N LEU A 60 0.60 -10.57 -3.37
CA LEU A 60 -0.32 -10.91 -2.29
C LEU A 60 0.10 -12.24 -1.64
N ILE A 61 0.35 -12.21 -0.33
CA ILE A 61 0.73 -13.39 0.44
C ILE A 61 -0.46 -13.93 1.24
N LYS A 62 -1.29 -13.03 1.78
CA LYS A 62 -2.45 -13.40 2.59
C LYS A 62 -3.56 -12.38 2.42
N GLY A 63 -4.81 -12.86 2.33
CA GLY A 63 -5.98 -12.00 2.33
C GLY A 63 -6.39 -11.49 0.96
N SER A 64 -6.97 -10.31 0.93
CA SER A 64 -7.39 -9.65 -0.30
C SER A 64 -7.32 -8.14 -0.16
N PHE A 65 -6.99 -7.45 -1.26
CA PHE A 65 -6.98 -5.99 -1.30
C PHE A 65 -7.30 -5.49 -2.71
N ALA A 66 -7.75 -4.24 -2.77
CA ALA A 66 -7.94 -3.54 -4.04
C ALA A 66 -6.86 -2.49 -4.21
N LEU A 67 -6.23 -2.46 -5.37
CA LEU A 67 -5.36 -1.38 -5.78
C LEU A 67 -6.21 -0.36 -6.53
N LEU A 68 -6.18 0.90 -6.09
CA LEU A 68 -6.88 1.99 -6.73
C LEU A 68 -5.89 2.88 -7.45
N ILE A 69 -6.17 3.17 -8.72
CA ILE A 69 -5.38 4.09 -9.54
C ILE A 69 -6.23 5.32 -9.80
N PHE A 70 -5.62 6.50 -9.67
CA PHE A 70 -6.28 7.78 -9.79
C PHE A 70 -5.69 8.61 -10.93
N ASP A 71 -6.52 9.54 -11.45
CA ASP A 71 -6.00 10.61 -12.30
C ASP A 71 -5.37 11.72 -11.42
N SER A 72 -4.87 12.77 -12.06
CA SER A 72 -4.19 13.87 -11.36
C SER A 72 -5.12 14.69 -10.46
N LYS A 73 -6.43 14.53 -10.58
CA LYS A 73 -7.45 15.26 -9.81
C LYS A 73 -8.08 14.41 -8.71
N GLY A 74 -7.65 13.15 -8.57
CA GLY A 74 -8.14 12.27 -7.52
C GLY A 74 -9.34 11.41 -7.90
N LYS A 75 -9.68 11.36 -9.21
CA LYS A 75 -10.72 10.46 -9.69
C LYS A 75 -10.14 9.06 -9.88
N ILE A 76 -10.85 8.04 -9.38
CA ILE A 76 -10.47 6.65 -9.59
C ILE A 76 -10.66 6.29 -11.07
N THR A 77 -9.58 5.84 -11.71
CA THR A 77 -9.61 5.41 -13.12
C THR A 77 -9.57 3.89 -13.25
N GLN A 78 -8.99 3.19 -12.25
CA GLN A 78 -8.96 1.73 -12.23
C GLN A 78 -9.06 1.23 -10.79
N SER A 79 -9.73 0.11 -10.62
CA SER A 79 -9.79 -0.63 -9.36
C SER A 79 -9.47 -2.09 -9.67
N ILE A 80 -8.38 -2.60 -9.09
CA ILE A 80 -7.88 -3.94 -9.37
C ILE A 80 -7.90 -4.73 -8.06
N ILE A 81 -8.66 -5.82 -8.03
CA ILE A 81 -8.78 -6.66 -6.84
C ILE A 81 -7.75 -7.79 -6.90
N LEU A 82 -6.96 -7.93 -5.84
CA LEU A 82 -6.08 -9.07 -5.62
C LEU A 82 -6.66 -9.94 -4.52
N GLU A 83 -6.68 -11.23 -4.74
CA GLU A 83 -7.31 -12.21 -3.85
C GLU A 83 -6.54 -13.52 -3.91
N GLU A 84 -6.33 -14.15 -2.75
CA GLU A 84 -5.65 -15.46 -2.68
C GLU A 84 -6.31 -16.47 -3.60
N GLY A 85 -5.51 -17.19 -4.36
CA GLY A 85 -5.98 -18.20 -5.31
C GLY A 85 -6.52 -17.64 -6.62
N LYS A 86 -6.52 -16.31 -6.78
CA LYS A 86 -6.94 -15.63 -8.02
C LYS A 86 -5.80 -14.74 -8.51
N LYS A 87 -6.02 -13.42 -8.64
CA LYS A 87 -4.95 -12.50 -8.99
C LYS A 87 -4.12 -12.19 -7.75
N GLU A 88 -2.83 -12.54 -7.77
CA GLU A 88 -1.95 -12.40 -6.61
C GLU A 88 -0.76 -11.48 -6.86
N PHE A 89 -0.66 -10.89 -8.04
CA PHE A 89 0.46 -10.01 -8.42
C PHE A 89 -0.03 -8.80 -9.20
N ILE A 90 0.58 -7.64 -8.94
CA ILE A 90 0.41 -6.45 -9.75
C ILE A 90 1.70 -5.62 -9.75
N ALA A 91 1.99 -4.99 -10.89
CA ALA A 91 3.05 -4.00 -11.02
C ALA A 91 2.41 -2.63 -11.19
N VAL A 92 2.76 -1.69 -10.33
CA VAL A 92 2.30 -0.29 -10.42
C VAL A 92 3.38 0.50 -11.14
N PRO A 93 3.10 1.07 -12.33
CA PRO A 93 4.10 1.87 -13.05
C PRO A 93 4.54 3.07 -12.23
N ALA A 94 5.76 3.54 -12.51
CA ALA A 94 6.25 4.80 -11.93
C ALA A 94 5.30 5.96 -12.33
N PHE A 95 5.30 7.03 -11.57
CA PHE A 95 4.49 8.23 -11.79
C PHE A 95 2.97 8.00 -11.82
N THR A 96 2.50 6.91 -11.19
CA THR A 96 1.09 6.53 -11.14
C THR A 96 0.50 6.82 -9.76
N TRP A 97 -0.51 7.69 -9.68
CA TRP A 97 -1.23 7.96 -8.44
C TRP A 97 -1.98 6.71 -8.00
N HIS A 98 -1.70 6.20 -6.82
CA HIS A 98 -2.32 4.97 -6.33
C HIS A 98 -2.41 4.90 -4.81
N THR A 99 -3.28 4.04 -4.34
CA THR A 99 -3.34 3.55 -2.97
C THR A 99 -3.93 2.15 -2.96
N TYR A 100 -3.95 1.52 -1.81
CA TYR A 100 -4.59 0.21 -1.66
C TYR A 100 -5.65 0.25 -0.57
N ILE A 101 -6.67 -0.58 -0.73
CA ILE A 101 -7.76 -0.74 0.23
C ILE A 101 -7.80 -2.21 0.62
N MET A 102 -7.69 -2.50 1.92
CA MET A 102 -7.76 -3.88 2.40
C MET A 102 -9.21 -4.36 2.39
N LEU A 103 -9.42 -5.56 1.84
CA LEU A 103 -10.75 -6.18 1.71
C LEU A 103 -10.96 -7.31 2.72
N SER A 104 -9.92 -7.71 3.46
CA SER A 104 -10.00 -8.67 4.54
C SER A 104 -9.37 -8.08 5.80
N ASP A 105 -9.62 -8.72 6.96
CA ASP A 105 -9.17 -8.18 8.25
C ASP A 105 -7.66 -8.05 8.36
N GLU A 106 -6.95 -9.01 7.80
CA GLU A 106 -5.48 -9.05 7.80
C GLU A 106 -4.98 -9.34 6.41
N VAL A 107 -4.04 -8.53 5.94
CA VAL A 107 -3.45 -8.68 4.61
C VAL A 107 -1.94 -8.66 4.73
N ILE A 108 -1.25 -9.56 4.02
CA ILE A 108 0.21 -9.55 3.91
C ILE A 108 0.55 -9.34 2.44
N ILE A 109 1.34 -8.29 2.17
CA ILE A 109 1.79 -7.93 0.84
C ILE A 109 3.32 -7.90 0.84
N TYR A 110 3.93 -8.61 -0.11
CA TYR A 110 5.38 -8.49 -0.36
C TYR A 110 5.58 -7.49 -1.48
N GLU A 111 6.38 -6.46 -1.23
CA GLU A 111 6.59 -5.38 -2.19
C GLU A 111 8.06 -5.23 -2.51
N THR A 112 8.36 -5.03 -3.80
CA THR A 112 9.70 -4.70 -4.27
C THR A 112 9.68 -3.44 -5.11
N MET A 113 10.76 -2.66 -5.04
CA MET A 113 10.94 -1.46 -5.84
C MET A 113 12.42 -1.18 -6.04
N GLU A 114 12.82 -0.85 -7.26
CA GLU A 114 14.19 -0.45 -7.57
C GLU A 114 14.41 1.03 -7.27
N GLY A 115 15.62 1.39 -6.96
CA GLY A 115 16.05 2.76 -6.67
C GLY A 115 16.59 2.90 -5.26
N ILE A 116 17.55 3.80 -5.07
CA ILE A 116 18.10 4.10 -3.74
C ILE A 116 17.07 4.89 -2.95
N TYR A 117 16.68 4.38 -1.78
CA TYR A 117 15.69 5.05 -0.94
C TYR A 117 16.23 6.36 -0.39
N GLU A 118 15.49 7.45 -0.64
CA GLU A 118 15.71 8.76 -0.05
C GLU A 118 14.35 9.30 0.39
N ILE A 119 14.20 9.64 1.66
CA ILE A 119 12.91 9.97 2.25
C ILE A 119 12.18 11.13 1.54
N ASP A 120 12.93 12.14 1.10
CA ASP A 120 12.35 13.35 0.50
C ASP A 120 11.88 13.17 -0.94
N THR A 121 12.39 12.18 -1.64
CA THR A 121 12.12 11.98 -3.08
C THR A 121 11.51 10.62 -3.40
N TRP A 122 11.32 9.75 -2.39
CA TRP A 122 10.83 8.39 -2.62
C TRP A 122 9.41 8.36 -3.16
N LYS A 123 8.56 9.24 -2.64
CA LYS A 123 7.17 9.35 -3.09
C LYS A 123 6.67 10.78 -3.00
N LYS A 124 5.70 11.09 -3.84
CA LYS A 124 4.99 12.35 -3.84
C LYS A 124 3.56 12.10 -3.39
N MET A 125 3.14 12.79 -2.32
CA MET A 125 1.79 12.66 -1.78
C MET A 125 0.78 13.47 -2.59
N ALA A 126 -0.42 12.93 -2.75
CA ALA A 126 -1.50 13.62 -3.46
C ALA A 126 -2.04 14.78 -2.62
N SER A 127 -2.08 15.97 -3.20
CA SER A 127 -2.62 17.16 -2.53
C SER A 127 -4.15 17.12 -2.39
N TRP A 128 -4.84 16.33 -3.21
CA TRP A 128 -6.29 16.20 -3.21
C TRP A 128 -6.82 15.15 -2.21
N ALA A 129 -5.94 14.51 -1.45
CA ALA A 129 -6.33 13.48 -0.46
C ALA A 129 -5.89 13.87 0.94
N PRO A 130 -6.62 13.45 1.99
CA PRO A 130 -6.20 13.74 3.35
C PRO A 130 -4.94 12.99 3.75
N LYS A 131 -4.17 13.57 4.67
CA LYS A 131 -2.99 12.93 5.24
C LYS A 131 -3.40 11.79 6.17
N GLU A 132 -2.50 10.82 6.34
CA GLU A 132 -2.69 9.76 7.34
C GLU A 132 -2.85 10.38 8.73
N ASN A 133 -3.73 9.77 9.52
CA ASN A 133 -4.04 10.20 10.90
C ASN A 133 -4.65 11.61 11.02
N SER A 134 -5.14 12.17 9.90
CA SER A 134 -5.89 13.43 9.92
C SER A 134 -7.36 13.17 10.24
N LEU A 135 -8.10 14.24 10.56
CA LEU A 135 -9.54 14.14 10.90
C LEU A 135 -10.37 13.56 9.73
N ASP A 136 -9.96 13.84 8.50
CA ASP A 136 -10.72 13.42 7.32
C ASP A 136 -10.30 12.04 6.78
N ALA A 137 -9.24 11.45 7.32
CA ALA A 137 -8.68 10.20 6.79
C ALA A 137 -9.69 9.04 6.86
N GLU A 138 -10.36 8.87 7.98
CA GLU A 138 -11.32 7.78 8.17
C GLU A 138 -12.50 7.88 7.21
N SER A 139 -13.10 9.05 7.08
CA SER A 139 -14.25 9.25 6.19
C SER A 139 -13.84 9.09 4.73
N TYR A 140 -12.65 9.55 4.36
CA TYR A 140 -12.13 9.37 3.01
C TYR A 140 -11.90 7.88 2.68
N LEU A 141 -11.33 7.12 3.63
CA LEU A 141 -11.15 5.69 3.47
C LEU A 141 -12.50 4.98 3.25
N GLU A 142 -13.53 5.35 4.00
CA GLU A 142 -14.87 4.77 3.84
C GLU A 142 -15.45 5.09 2.46
N ILE A 143 -15.23 6.31 1.95
CA ILE A 143 -15.66 6.70 0.59
C ILE A 143 -14.95 5.82 -0.45
N LEU A 144 -13.63 5.63 -0.32
CA LEU A 144 -12.87 4.78 -1.23
C LEU A 144 -13.36 3.33 -1.20
N LYS A 145 -13.62 2.79 -0.02
CA LYS A 145 -14.15 1.43 0.14
C LYS A 145 -15.51 1.28 -0.57
N SER A 146 -16.35 2.29 -0.49
CA SER A 146 -17.68 2.26 -1.14
C SER A 146 -17.59 2.20 -2.66
N LYS A 147 -16.48 2.62 -3.24
CA LYS A 147 -16.26 2.65 -4.70
C LYS A 147 -15.57 1.41 -5.25
N VAL A 148 -15.14 0.51 -4.38
CA VAL A 148 -14.54 -0.75 -4.83
C VAL A 148 -15.65 -1.70 -5.24
N GLU A 149 -15.58 -2.18 -6.49
CA GLU A 149 -16.51 -3.18 -7.00
C GLU A 149 -15.98 -4.57 -6.61
N VAL A 150 -16.80 -5.30 -5.89
CA VAL A 150 -16.45 -6.62 -5.39
C VAL A 150 -17.18 -7.71 -6.17
#